data_6e340cf3b6fa54f9a013ef87d0524b9e
#
_entry.id   6e340cf3b6fa54f9a013ef87d0524b9e
#
_cell.length_a   1.000
_cell.length_b   1.000
_cell.length_c   1.000
_cell.angle_alpha   90.00
_cell.angle_beta   90.00
_cell.angle_gamma   90.00
#
_symmetry.space_group_name_H-M   'P 1'
#
loop_
_entity.id
_entity.type
_entity.pdbx_description
1 polymer ?
#
loop_
_entity_poly.entity_id
_entity_poly.type
_entity_poly.pdbx_seq_one_letter_code
_entity_poly.pdbx_strand_id
1 'polypeptide(L)'
;MIARDNEAEIMELLEPNIKSYCKWKWTCIEMEDRLSEARIVLMHALRESCIPEQHIWPVFLRTLHVYMKPINRRECWHRYRCRSLDAHIRLRDGTEGRTLHELLPDPQPDVYAMLAESFDQLVS
;
A
#
# COMPACT_ATOMS: atom_id res chain seq x y z
N MET A 1 -20.38 21.59 5.27
CA MET A 1 -20.68 20.31 4.63
C MET A 1 -21.68 19.54 5.48
N ILE A 2 -22.76 19.09 4.89
CA ILE A 2 -23.83 18.42 5.60
C ILE A 2 -23.73 16.91 5.33
N ALA A 3 -23.59 16.12 6.39
CA ALA A 3 -23.62 14.67 6.26
C ALA A 3 -25.02 14.24 5.79
N ARG A 4 -25.09 13.20 4.96
CA ARG A 4 -26.37 12.66 4.50
C ARG A 4 -27.05 11.94 5.66
N ASP A 5 -28.34 12.10 5.78
CA ASP A 5 -29.12 11.46 6.86
C ASP A 5 -29.08 9.93 6.74
N ASN A 6 -28.89 9.41 5.51
CA ASN A 6 -28.85 7.97 5.25
C ASN A 6 -27.43 7.44 5.00
N GLU A 7 -26.40 8.15 5.44
CA GLU A 7 -24.99 7.76 5.23
C GLU A 7 -24.72 6.35 5.75
N ALA A 8 -25.13 6.05 6.98
CA ALA A 8 -24.90 4.75 7.59
C ALA A 8 -25.62 3.63 6.83
N GLU A 9 -26.82 3.88 6.36
CA GLU A 9 -27.59 2.92 5.57
C GLU A 9 -26.91 2.63 4.24
N ILE A 10 -26.42 3.66 3.56
CA ILE A 10 -25.71 3.51 2.28
C ILE A 10 -24.42 2.73 2.48
N MET A 11 -23.65 3.04 3.51
CA MET A 11 -22.41 2.32 3.82
C MET A 11 -22.68 0.85 4.11
N GLU A 12 -23.70 0.56 4.89
CA GLU A 12 -24.08 -0.80 5.20
C GLU A 12 -24.55 -1.56 3.95
N LEU A 13 -25.33 -0.90 3.11
CA LEU A 13 -25.84 -1.49 1.88
C LEU A 13 -24.71 -1.82 0.88
N LEU A 14 -23.70 -0.98 0.80
CA LEU A 14 -22.59 -1.15 -0.12
C LEU A 14 -21.45 -2.03 0.43
N GLU A 15 -21.46 -2.35 1.72
CA GLU A 15 -20.40 -3.14 2.36
C GLU A 15 -20.12 -4.47 1.65
N PRO A 16 -21.14 -5.29 1.29
CA PRO A 16 -20.86 -6.52 0.55
C PRO A 16 -20.20 -6.29 -0.81
N ASN A 17 -20.60 -5.22 -1.50
CA ASN A 17 -20.03 -4.86 -2.79
C ASN A 17 -18.57 -4.41 -2.65
N ILE A 18 -18.26 -3.65 -1.60
CA ILE A 18 -16.90 -3.23 -1.29
C ILE A 18 -16.02 -4.45 -0.99
N LYS A 19 -16.50 -5.37 -0.18
CA LYS A 19 -15.76 -6.61 0.13
C LYS A 19 -15.48 -7.43 -1.12
N SER A 20 -16.47 -7.59 -1.98
CA SER A 20 -16.32 -8.32 -3.23
C SER A 20 -15.30 -7.65 -4.17
N TYR A 21 -15.37 -6.33 -4.28
CA TYR A 21 -14.44 -5.56 -5.10
C TYR A 21 -13.00 -5.66 -4.57
N CYS A 22 -12.80 -5.45 -3.27
CA CYS A 22 -11.47 -5.48 -2.65
C CYS A 22 -10.84 -6.87 -2.64
N LYS A 23 -11.63 -7.93 -2.78
CA LYS A 23 -11.13 -9.29 -2.81
C LYS A 23 -10.18 -9.54 -3.98
N TRP A 24 -10.45 -8.93 -5.13
CA TRP A 24 -9.71 -9.15 -6.37
C TRP A 24 -8.84 -7.97 -6.82
N LYS A 25 -9.01 -6.82 -6.19
CA LYS A 25 -8.23 -5.61 -6.52
C LYS A 25 -7.25 -5.28 -5.40
N TRP A 26 -6.17 -4.62 -5.77
CA TRP A 26 -5.18 -4.10 -4.82
C TRP A 26 -4.58 -5.19 -3.93
N THR A 27 -4.23 -6.31 -4.56
CA THR A 27 -3.82 -7.54 -3.85
C THR A 27 -2.51 -7.44 -3.09
N CYS A 28 -1.66 -6.45 -3.40
CA CYS A 28 -0.43 -6.21 -2.65
C CYS A 28 -0.67 -5.51 -1.31
N ILE A 29 -1.87 -4.97 -1.10
CA ILE A 29 -2.29 -4.37 0.16
C ILE A 29 -3.09 -5.41 0.94
N GLU A 30 -2.90 -5.49 2.25
CA GLU A 30 -3.65 -6.43 3.08
C GLU A 30 -5.14 -6.14 3.03
N MET A 31 -5.97 -7.20 3.12
CA MET A 31 -7.42 -7.09 2.98
C MET A 31 -8.04 -6.12 3.97
N GLU A 32 -7.59 -6.12 5.22
CA GLU A 32 -8.09 -5.20 6.24
C GLU A 32 -7.80 -3.75 5.88
N ASP A 33 -6.60 -3.48 5.38
CA ASP A 33 -6.21 -2.14 4.95
C ASP A 33 -7.01 -1.71 3.72
N ARG A 34 -7.22 -2.61 2.77
CA ARG A 34 -8.05 -2.33 1.60
C ARG A 34 -9.47 -1.93 2.00
N LEU A 35 -10.06 -2.68 2.91
CA LEU A 35 -11.41 -2.39 3.39
C LEU A 35 -11.48 -1.08 4.17
N SER A 36 -10.50 -0.82 5.03
CA SER A 36 -10.45 0.43 5.80
C SER A 36 -10.34 1.64 4.89
N GLU A 37 -9.45 1.60 3.91
CA GLU A 37 -9.27 2.69 2.95
C GLU A 37 -10.52 2.88 2.07
N ALA A 38 -11.13 1.78 1.63
CA ALA A 38 -12.34 1.86 0.84
C ALA A 38 -13.49 2.51 1.62
N ARG A 39 -13.63 2.19 2.89
CA ARG A 39 -14.66 2.80 3.75
C ARG A 39 -14.42 4.28 3.93
N ILE A 40 -13.18 4.69 4.12
CA ILE A 40 -12.82 6.12 4.25
C ILE A 40 -13.14 6.86 2.96
N VAL A 41 -12.77 6.31 1.82
CA VAL A 41 -13.05 6.91 0.51
C VAL A 41 -14.57 7.03 0.28
N LEU A 42 -15.32 6.00 0.63
CA LEU A 42 -16.77 6.04 0.51
C LEU A 42 -17.40 7.11 1.41
N MET A 43 -16.92 7.21 2.64
CA MET A 43 -17.38 8.23 3.58
C MET A 43 -17.12 9.64 3.03
N HIS A 44 -15.94 9.87 2.47
CA HIS A 44 -15.62 11.15 1.83
C HIS A 44 -16.52 11.43 0.62
N ALA A 45 -16.75 10.43 -0.21
CA ALA A 45 -17.64 10.59 -1.36
C ALA A 45 -19.07 10.94 -0.95
N LEU A 46 -19.54 10.38 0.16
CA LEU A 46 -20.87 10.67 0.68
C LEU A 46 -20.98 12.07 1.28
N ARG A 47 -19.89 12.58 1.87
CA ARG A 47 -19.90 13.85 2.60
C ARG A 47 -19.52 15.07 1.76
N GLU A 48 -18.62 14.91 0.81
CA GLU A 48 -18.01 16.04 0.09
C GLU A 48 -18.82 16.52 -1.11
N SER A 49 -19.74 15.73 -1.62
CA SER A 49 -20.40 16.09 -2.86
C SER A 49 -21.90 15.88 -2.79
N CYS A 50 -22.63 16.76 -3.50
CA CYS A 50 -24.06 16.60 -3.70
C CYS A 50 -24.33 15.59 -4.83
N ILE A 51 -23.68 14.43 -4.76
CA ILE A 51 -23.86 13.39 -5.77
C ILE A 51 -25.17 12.67 -5.54
N PRO A 52 -26.03 12.50 -6.57
CA PRO A 52 -27.21 11.67 -6.46
C PRO A 52 -26.87 10.24 -6.06
N GLU A 53 -27.69 9.59 -5.29
CA GLU A 53 -27.44 8.23 -4.78
C GLU A 53 -27.10 7.23 -5.90
N GLN A 54 -27.74 7.37 -7.06
CA GLN A 54 -27.52 6.51 -8.21
C GLN A 54 -26.11 6.62 -8.80
N HIS A 55 -25.39 7.71 -8.52
CA HIS A 55 -24.04 7.94 -9.02
C HIS A 55 -22.94 7.71 -7.97
N ILE A 56 -23.31 7.40 -6.73
CA ILE A 56 -22.34 7.22 -5.65
C ILE A 56 -21.36 6.08 -5.95
N TRP A 57 -21.85 4.93 -6.38
CA TRP A 57 -21.01 3.77 -6.64
C TRP A 57 -19.97 4.03 -7.74
N PRO A 58 -20.34 4.54 -8.93
CA PRO A 58 -19.34 4.85 -9.96
C PRO A 58 -18.30 5.89 -9.52
N VAL A 59 -18.74 6.95 -8.84
CA VAL A 59 -17.83 7.99 -8.34
C VAL A 59 -16.89 7.42 -7.28
N PHE A 60 -17.43 6.62 -6.37
CA PHE A 60 -16.64 5.93 -5.35
C PHE A 60 -15.56 5.04 -5.97
N LEU A 61 -15.92 4.21 -6.96
CA LEU A 61 -14.98 3.32 -7.62
C LEU A 61 -13.86 4.09 -8.32
N ARG A 62 -14.20 5.17 -8.99
CA ARG A 62 -13.23 6.01 -9.68
C ARG A 62 -12.26 6.66 -8.69
N THR A 63 -12.79 7.22 -7.61
CA THR A 63 -11.98 7.86 -6.56
C THR A 63 -11.09 6.84 -5.87
N LEU A 64 -11.63 5.67 -5.56
CA LEU A 64 -10.88 4.59 -4.95
C LEU A 64 -9.74 4.12 -5.85
N HIS A 65 -10.00 3.98 -7.15
CA HIS A 65 -8.98 3.59 -8.12
C HIS A 65 -7.81 4.58 -8.15
N VAL A 66 -8.12 5.86 -8.25
CA VAL A 66 -7.09 6.92 -8.26
C VAL A 66 -6.29 6.94 -6.96
N TYR A 67 -6.97 6.73 -5.83
CA TYR A 67 -6.34 6.74 -4.51
C TYR A 67 -5.46 5.49 -4.27
N MET A 68 -5.98 4.31 -4.58
CA MET A 68 -5.33 3.03 -4.24
C MET A 68 -4.23 2.62 -5.22
N LYS A 69 -4.32 3.05 -6.47
CA LYS A 69 -3.36 2.64 -7.50
C LYS A 69 -1.90 2.92 -7.13
N PRO A 70 -1.52 4.15 -6.70
CA PRO A 70 -0.13 4.40 -6.31
C PRO A 70 0.28 3.66 -5.04
N ILE A 71 -0.62 3.46 -4.10
CA ILE A 71 -0.34 2.71 -2.86
C ILE A 71 -0.07 1.25 -3.19
N ASN A 72 -0.93 0.63 -4.00
CA ASN A 72 -0.76 -0.76 -4.42
C ASN A 72 0.52 -0.94 -5.23
N ARG A 73 0.84 0.00 -6.12
CA ARG A 73 2.08 -0.03 -6.90
C ARG A 73 3.32 -0.02 -5.98
N ARG A 74 3.30 0.82 -4.95
CA ARG A 74 4.39 0.90 -3.96
C ARG A 74 4.54 -0.40 -3.20
N GLU A 75 3.43 -0.97 -2.72
CA GLU A 75 3.44 -2.24 -2.00
C GLU A 75 3.88 -3.41 -2.88
N CYS A 76 3.44 -3.44 -4.14
CA CYS A 76 3.91 -4.43 -5.11
C CYS A 76 5.42 -4.32 -5.35
N TRP A 77 5.91 -3.08 -5.47
CA TRP A 77 7.34 -2.84 -5.65
C TRP A 77 8.13 -3.38 -4.47
N HIS A 78 7.71 -3.08 -3.23
CA HIS A 78 8.35 -3.60 -2.03
C HIS A 78 8.29 -5.12 -1.96
N ARG A 79 7.13 -5.70 -2.25
CA ARG A 79 6.94 -7.16 -2.15
C ARG A 79 7.78 -7.94 -3.16
N TYR A 80 7.86 -7.46 -4.39
CA TYR A 80 8.50 -8.20 -5.48
C TYR A 80 9.94 -7.77 -5.77
N ARG A 81 10.37 -6.61 -5.33
CA ARG A 81 11.71 -6.09 -5.58
C ARG A 81 12.60 -6.04 -4.34
N CYS A 82 12.01 -5.88 -3.16
CA CYS A 82 12.74 -5.91 -1.91
C CYS A 82 12.73 -7.34 -1.37
N ARG A 83 13.88 -7.81 -0.93
CA ARG A 83 14.01 -9.13 -0.32
C ARG A 83 14.36 -9.00 1.15
N SER A 84 13.84 -9.92 1.96
CA SER A 84 14.24 -10.00 3.35
C SER A 84 15.73 -10.37 3.45
N LEU A 85 16.45 -9.77 4.39
CA LEU A 85 17.83 -10.13 4.69
C LEU A 85 17.94 -11.56 5.22
N ASP A 86 16.88 -12.10 5.78
CA ASP A 86 16.83 -13.47 6.29
C ASP A 86 16.41 -14.49 5.23
N ALA A 87 16.06 -14.04 4.02
CA ALA A 87 15.70 -14.93 2.94
C ALA A 87 16.93 -15.69 2.43
N HIS A 88 16.79 -17.01 2.27
CA HIS A 88 17.82 -17.83 1.70
C HIS A 88 17.86 -17.67 0.18
N ILE A 89 19.08 -17.62 -0.37
CA ILE A 89 19.27 -17.55 -1.81
C ILE A 89 19.22 -18.98 -2.37
N ARG A 90 18.41 -19.20 -3.41
CA ARG A 90 18.39 -20.47 -4.11
C ARG A 90 19.64 -20.61 -4.99
N LEU A 91 20.34 -21.70 -4.82
CA LEU A 91 21.44 -22.09 -5.69
C LEU A 91 20.89 -22.68 -7.00
N ARG A 92 21.74 -22.79 -8.01
CA ARG A 92 21.35 -23.29 -9.33
C ARG A 92 20.80 -24.72 -9.29
N ASP A 93 21.21 -25.53 -8.33
CA ASP A 93 20.75 -26.91 -8.14
C ASP A 93 19.43 -27.00 -7.36
N GLY A 94 18.86 -25.88 -6.97
CA GLY A 94 17.61 -25.81 -6.22
C GLY A 94 17.77 -25.92 -4.72
N THR A 95 18.98 -26.09 -4.20
CA THR A 95 19.23 -26.12 -2.75
C THR A 95 19.24 -24.70 -2.17
N GLU A 96 18.88 -24.62 -0.88
CA GLU A 96 18.97 -23.34 -0.18
C GLU A 96 20.43 -23.02 0.17
N GLY A 97 20.83 -21.80 -0.18
CA GLY A 97 22.15 -21.29 0.14
C GLY A 97 22.14 -20.42 1.38
N ARG A 98 23.11 -19.52 1.45
CA ARG A 98 23.22 -18.55 2.54
C ARG A 98 22.11 -17.52 2.47
N THR A 99 21.80 -16.88 3.60
CA THR A 99 20.88 -15.76 3.63
C THR A 99 21.52 -14.52 3.00
N LEU A 100 20.70 -13.57 2.57
CA LEU A 100 21.19 -12.29 2.04
C LEU A 100 22.03 -11.55 3.07
N HIS A 101 21.66 -11.64 4.35
CA HIS A 101 22.39 -11.00 5.45
C HIS A 101 23.82 -11.55 5.54
N GLU A 102 24.01 -12.85 5.37
CA GLU A 102 25.33 -13.49 5.40
C GLU A 102 26.21 -13.11 4.22
N LEU A 103 25.60 -12.81 3.06
CA LEU A 103 26.33 -12.46 1.84
C LEU A 103 26.71 -10.99 1.78
N LEU A 104 26.04 -10.13 2.55
CA LEU A 104 26.40 -8.72 2.61
C LEU A 104 27.70 -8.58 3.41
N PRO A 105 28.66 -7.77 2.91
CA PRO A 105 29.88 -7.52 3.67
C PRO A 105 29.53 -6.78 4.96
N ASP A 106 30.23 -7.16 6.04
CA ASP A 106 30.12 -6.43 7.29
C ASP A 106 30.53 -4.97 7.06
N PRO A 107 29.70 -4.00 7.51
CA PRO A 107 30.05 -2.61 7.35
C PRO A 107 31.32 -2.30 8.15
N GLN A 108 32.35 -1.82 7.47
CA GLN A 108 33.56 -1.40 8.13
C GLN A 108 33.38 0.01 8.70
N PRO A 109 33.95 0.27 9.91
CA PRO A 109 33.84 1.60 10.52
C PRO A 109 34.29 2.73 9.63
N ASP A 110 35.32 2.49 8.82
CA ASP A 110 35.89 3.48 7.91
C ASP A 110 34.89 3.92 6.83
N VAL A 111 34.05 3.00 6.37
CA VAL A 111 33.02 3.32 5.37
C VAL A 111 32.00 4.29 5.94
N TYR A 112 31.59 4.07 7.19
CA TYR A 112 30.67 4.98 7.85
C TYR A 112 31.27 6.36 8.08
N ALA A 113 32.56 6.40 8.47
CA ALA A 113 33.26 7.65 8.64
C ALA A 113 33.37 8.41 7.31
N MET A 114 33.67 7.72 6.22
CA MET A 114 33.75 8.32 4.90
C MET A 114 32.39 8.87 4.43
N LEU A 115 31.33 8.10 4.68
CA LEU A 115 29.98 8.56 4.34
C LEU A 115 29.56 9.78 5.16
N ALA A 116 29.91 9.82 6.44
CA ALA A 116 29.62 10.94 7.32
C ALA A 116 30.36 12.19 6.87
N GLU A 117 31.64 12.08 6.52
CA GLU A 117 32.43 13.18 5.98
C GLU A 117 31.87 13.71 4.67
N SER A 118 31.49 12.82 3.76
CA SER A 118 30.88 13.20 2.49
C SER A 118 29.56 13.93 2.70
N PHE A 119 28.77 13.48 3.66
CA PHE A 119 27.51 14.12 3.99
C PHE A 119 27.72 15.53 4.57
N ASP A 120 28.69 15.67 5.49
CA ASP A 120 29.03 16.95 6.08
C ASP A 120 29.51 17.96 5.03
N GLN A 121 30.28 17.50 4.06
CA GLN A 121 30.73 18.33 2.94
C GLN A 121 29.58 18.80 2.05
N LEU A 122 28.56 17.97 1.87
CA LEU A 122 27.39 18.34 1.09
C LEU A 122 26.49 19.36 1.80
N VAL A 123 26.47 19.32 3.12
CA VAL A 123 25.60 20.16 3.95
C VAL A 123 26.26 21.49 4.31
N SER A 124 27.58 21.56 4.35
CA SER A 124 28.31 22.77 4.72
C SER A 124 28.42 23.81 3.60
#